data_5d217cafc67d084372ae18514879c1ff
#
_entry.id   5d217cafc67d084372ae18514879c1ff
#
_cell.length_a   1.000
_cell.length_b   1.000
_cell.length_c   1.000
_cell.angle_alpha   90.00
_cell.angle_beta   90.00
_cell.angle_gamma   90.00
#
_symmetry.space_group_name_H-M   'P 1'
#
loop_
_entity.id
_entity.type
_entity.pdbx_description
1 polymer ?
#
loop_
_entity_poly.entity_id
_entity_poly.type
_entity_poly.pdbx_seq_one_letter_code
_entity_poly.pdbx_strand_id
1 'polypeptide(L)'
;MTRSTSLRTWAADLYERYAADIAAMVGADEVPAVTIHIEHHGPGAAWTRGTDVFLSKQWFAQHPDDVGGVLHEFTHAIMRAPTYDETTIWLIEGLADYVRDQLGHDAPWTKAHFEPDKATAGYQTTAHFLRHVERNCPGTVKRLAQSLIADTYSPDIFRQCTGDPLPVCVSRYEADQPTA
;
A
#
# COMPACT_ATOMS: atom_id res chain seq x y z
N MET A 1 12.65 -21.80 -16.19
CA MET A 1 11.36 -21.81 -16.94
C MET A 1 11.19 -20.43 -17.52
N THR A 2 11.31 -20.26 -18.82
CA THR A 2 11.13 -19.00 -19.53
C THR A 2 9.64 -18.68 -19.56
N ARG A 3 9.20 -17.64 -18.81
CA ARG A 3 7.81 -17.14 -18.92
C ARG A 3 7.61 -16.56 -20.33
N SER A 4 6.87 -17.28 -21.16
CA SER A 4 6.41 -16.81 -22.48
C SER A 4 5.30 -15.75 -22.37
N THR A 5 4.89 -15.39 -21.17
CA THR A 5 3.80 -14.44 -20.88
C THR A 5 4.33 -13.02 -20.91
N SER A 6 3.64 -12.12 -21.63
CA SER A 6 4.02 -10.70 -21.63
C SER A 6 3.85 -10.08 -20.24
N LEU A 7 4.63 -9.04 -19.92
CA LEU A 7 4.51 -8.31 -18.66
C LEU A 7 3.07 -7.84 -18.40
N ARG A 8 2.37 -7.37 -19.45
CA ARG A 8 0.96 -6.97 -19.37
C ARG A 8 0.04 -8.11 -18.95
N THR A 9 0.18 -9.28 -19.61
CA THR A 9 -0.65 -10.45 -19.31
C THR A 9 -0.39 -10.93 -17.88
N TRP A 10 0.87 -10.99 -17.47
CA TRP A 10 1.23 -11.35 -16.10
C TRP A 10 0.61 -10.40 -15.06
N ALA A 11 0.65 -9.09 -15.31
CA ALA A 11 0.04 -8.12 -14.40
C ALA A 11 -1.51 -8.22 -14.41
N ALA A 12 -2.12 -8.50 -15.56
CA ALA A 12 -3.57 -8.74 -15.63
C ALA A 12 -3.98 -9.97 -14.82
N ASP A 13 -3.23 -11.08 -14.92
CA ASP A 13 -3.46 -12.29 -14.14
C ASP A 13 -3.33 -11.99 -12.61
N LEU A 14 -2.39 -11.13 -12.21
CA LEU A 14 -2.26 -10.68 -10.82
C LEU A 14 -3.47 -9.85 -10.38
N TYR A 15 -3.95 -8.95 -11.24
CA TYR A 15 -5.14 -8.16 -10.92
C TYR A 15 -6.36 -9.05 -10.71
N GLU A 16 -6.64 -9.97 -11.64
CA GLU A 16 -7.74 -10.94 -11.51
C GLU A 16 -7.65 -11.75 -10.20
N ARG A 17 -6.42 -12.09 -9.79
CA ARG A 17 -6.19 -12.88 -8.59
C ARG A 17 -6.37 -12.13 -7.28
N TYR A 18 -5.94 -10.87 -7.20
CA TYR A 18 -5.80 -10.16 -5.93
C TYR A 18 -6.75 -8.97 -5.75
N ALA A 19 -7.40 -8.48 -6.81
CA ALA A 19 -8.17 -7.23 -6.72
C ALA A 19 -9.32 -7.30 -5.71
N ALA A 20 -9.99 -8.45 -5.59
CA ALA A 20 -11.07 -8.63 -4.62
C ALA A 20 -10.53 -8.62 -3.16
N ASP A 21 -9.37 -9.23 -2.92
CA ASP A 21 -8.73 -9.24 -1.60
C ASP A 21 -8.25 -7.84 -1.22
N ILE A 22 -7.64 -7.11 -2.17
CA ILE A 22 -7.24 -5.71 -1.96
C ILE A 22 -8.46 -4.86 -1.62
N ALA A 23 -9.53 -4.93 -2.40
CA ALA A 23 -10.77 -4.18 -2.15
C ALA A 23 -11.36 -4.48 -0.76
N ALA A 24 -11.37 -5.75 -0.36
CA ALA A 24 -11.83 -6.17 0.96
C ALA A 24 -10.99 -5.58 2.10
N MET A 25 -9.65 -5.55 1.94
CA MET A 25 -8.72 -4.99 2.93
C MET A 25 -8.87 -3.48 3.08
N VAL A 26 -8.98 -2.74 1.98
CA VAL A 26 -9.14 -1.28 2.01
C VAL A 26 -10.59 -0.84 2.20
N GLY A 27 -11.54 -1.77 2.12
CA GLY A 27 -12.97 -1.49 2.28
C GLY A 27 -13.55 -0.69 1.13
N ALA A 28 -13.05 -0.91 -0.08
CA ALA A 28 -13.63 -0.36 -1.30
C ALA A 28 -14.92 -1.12 -1.66
N ASP A 29 -15.95 -0.40 -2.07
CA ASP A 29 -17.27 -0.97 -2.41
C ASP A 29 -17.28 -1.69 -3.77
N GLU A 30 -16.31 -1.38 -4.63
CA GLU A 30 -16.19 -1.96 -5.96
C GLU A 30 -14.73 -2.25 -6.34
N VAL A 31 -14.55 -3.21 -7.23
CA VAL A 31 -13.27 -3.48 -7.92
C VAL A 31 -13.34 -2.81 -9.29
N PRO A 32 -12.61 -1.69 -9.52
CA PRO A 32 -12.67 -1.00 -10.81
C PRO A 32 -11.96 -1.80 -11.91
N ALA A 33 -12.36 -1.59 -13.16
CA ALA A 33 -11.54 -2.02 -14.28
C ALA A 33 -10.27 -1.16 -14.35
N VAL A 34 -9.10 -1.79 -14.50
CA VAL A 34 -7.82 -1.09 -14.64
C VAL A 34 -7.28 -1.20 -16.06
N THR A 35 -6.54 -0.18 -16.52
CA THR A 35 -5.78 -0.22 -17.76
C THR A 35 -4.30 -0.35 -17.44
N ILE A 36 -3.64 -1.42 -17.91
CA ILE A 36 -2.22 -1.65 -17.66
C ILE A 36 -1.40 -1.15 -18.85
N HIS A 37 -0.55 -0.18 -18.60
CA HIS A 37 0.40 0.40 -19.54
C HIS A 37 1.81 -0.14 -19.29
N ILE A 38 2.54 -0.43 -20.36
CA ILE A 38 3.95 -0.83 -20.27
C ILE A 38 4.80 0.30 -20.84
N GLU A 39 5.61 0.90 -19.99
CA GLU A 39 6.54 1.96 -20.35
C GLU A 39 7.97 1.45 -20.45
N HIS A 40 8.77 2.02 -21.36
CA HIS A 40 10.19 1.66 -21.47
C HIS A 40 11.01 2.19 -20.30
N HIS A 41 10.72 3.44 -19.88
CA HIS A 41 11.34 4.14 -18.76
C HIS A 41 10.24 4.87 -17.99
N GLY A 42 10.18 4.67 -16.69
CA GLY A 42 9.26 5.36 -15.78
C GLY A 42 10.03 6.02 -14.63
N PRO A 43 9.35 6.82 -13.79
CA PRO A 43 9.96 7.46 -12.61
C PRO A 43 10.36 6.46 -11.51
N GLY A 44 10.08 5.17 -11.69
CA GLY A 44 10.36 4.10 -10.73
C GLY A 44 10.04 2.73 -11.34
N ALA A 45 9.70 1.78 -10.48
CA ALA A 45 9.25 0.44 -10.88
C ALA A 45 7.90 0.49 -11.58
N ALA A 46 6.97 1.24 -10.99
CA ALA A 46 5.59 1.41 -11.44
C ALA A 46 5.01 2.71 -10.85
N TRP A 47 3.86 3.12 -11.35
CA TRP A 47 3.08 4.24 -10.81
C TRP A 47 1.62 4.15 -11.28
N THR A 48 0.70 4.85 -10.59
CA THR A 48 -0.74 4.81 -10.87
C THR A 48 -1.33 6.20 -11.02
N ARG A 49 -2.30 6.35 -11.93
CA ARG A 49 -3.13 7.54 -12.08
C ARG A 49 -4.58 7.13 -12.28
N GLY A 50 -5.41 7.33 -11.28
CA GLY A 50 -6.80 6.85 -11.30
C GLY A 50 -6.83 5.32 -11.42
N THR A 51 -7.31 4.79 -12.53
CA THR A 51 -7.32 3.36 -12.85
C THR A 51 -6.30 2.95 -13.90
N ASP A 52 -5.43 3.86 -14.33
CA ASP A 52 -4.31 3.59 -15.23
C ASP A 52 -3.08 3.22 -14.43
N VAL A 53 -2.57 2.00 -14.61
CA VAL A 53 -1.39 1.45 -13.94
C VAL A 53 -0.24 1.34 -14.94
N PHE A 54 0.89 1.94 -14.65
CA PHE A 54 2.06 2.03 -15.52
C PHE A 54 3.20 1.20 -14.94
N LEU A 55 3.73 0.25 -15.72
CA LEU A 55 4.79 -0.65 -15.31
C LEU A 55 6.05 -0.42 -16.15
N SER A 56 7.20 -0.23 -15.51
CA SER A 56 8.49 -0.06 -16.16
C SER A 56 9.01 -1.39 -16.70
N LYS A 57 9.10 -1.51 -18.04
CA LYS A 57 9.69 -2.69 -18.69
C LYS A 57 11.13 -2.93 -18.23
N GLN A 58 11.89 -1.88 -18.00
CA GLN A 58 13.28 -1.98 -17.56
C GLN A 58 13.37 -2.56 -16.15
N TRP A 59 12.52 -2.09 -15.22
CA TRP A 59 12.47 -2.60 -13.86
C TRP A 59 12.13 -4.08 -13.83
N PHE A 60 11.03 -4.46 -14.46
CA PHE A 60 10.54 -5.84 -14.43
C PHE A 60 11.38 -6.82 -15.26
N ALA A 61 12.24 -6.32 -16.16
CA ALA A 61 13.27 -7.14 -16.78
C ALA A 61 14.37 -7.54 -15.79
N GLN A 62 14.67 -6.70 -14.81
CA GLN A 62 15.67 -6.93 -13.76
C GLN A 62 15.07 -7.59 -12.51
N HIS A 63 13.77 -7.36 -12.26
CA HIS A 63 13.03 -7.84 -11.10
C HIS A 63 11.73 -8.56 -11.56
N PRO A 64 11.87 -9.73 -12.23
CA PRO A 64 10.71 -10.40 -12.87
C PRO A 64 9.69 -10.96 -11.87
N ASP A 65 10.06 -11.06 -10.60
CA ASP A 65 9.24 -11.62 -9.52
C ASP A 65 8.74 -10.55 -8.54
N ASP A 66 8.88 -9.25 -8.88
CA ASP A 66 8.39 -8.15 -8.05
C ASP A 66 6.85 -8.02 -8.14
N VAL A 67 6.16 -9.00 -7.60
CA VAL A 67 4.71 -9.00 -7.45
C VAL A 67 4.27 -7.85 -6.53
N GLY A 68 5.03 -7.61 -5.46
CA GLY A 68 4.71 -6.60 -4.46
C GLY A 68 4.60 -5.19 -5.04
N GLY A 69 5.49 -4.80 -5.95
CA GLY A 69 5.41 -3.51 -6.64
C GLY A 69 4.12 -3.36 -7.47
N VAL A 70 3.68 -4.44 -8.13
CA VAL A 70 2.41 -4.41 -8.89
C VAL A 70 1.19 -4.32 -7.97
N LEU A 71 1.18 -5.06 -6.85
CA LEU A 71 0.08 -5.02 -5.87
C LEU A 71 -0.03 -3.66 -5.16
N HIS A 72 1.10 -2.99 -4.93
CA HIS A 72 1.14 -1.62 -4.43
C HIS A 72 0.35 -0.69 -5.37
N GLU A 73 0.62 -0.74 -6.66
CA GLU A 73 -0.08 0.09 -7.65
C GLU A 73 -1.57 -0.28 -7.80
N PHE A 74 -1.89 -1.56 -7.74
CA PHE A 74 -3.29 -1.98 -7.75
C PHE A 74 -4.06 -1.48 -6.53
N THR A 75 -3.38 -1.35 -5.38
CA THR A 75 -3.99 -0.76 -4.19
C THR A 75 -4.37 0.70 -4.42
N HIS A 76 -3.48 1.50 -5.04
CA HIS A 76 -3.81 2.87 -5.45
C HIS A 76 -4.98 2.92 -6.43
N ALA A 77 -4.98 2.05 -7.45
CA ALA A 77 -6.03 2.01 -8.47
C ALA A 77 -7.40 1.61 -7.90
N ILE A 78 -7.43 0.79 -6.84
CA ILE A 78 -8.66 0.37 -6.17
C ILE A 78 -9.12 1.43 -5.15
N MET A 79 -8.21 1.99 -4.36
CA MET A 79 -8.53 3.04 -3.40
C MET A 79 -9.00 4.33 -4.08
N ARG A 80 -8.35 4.76 -5.14
CA ARG A 80 -8.68 6.01 -5.85
C ARG A 80 -8.90 7.18 -4.90
N ALA A 81 -8.05 7.29 -3.87
CA ALA A 81 -8.12 8.37 -2.90
C ALA A 81 -8.07 9.72 -3.63
N PRO A 82 -9.10 10.59 -3.51
CA PRO A 82 -9.18 11.81 -4.30
C PRO A 82 -8.16 12.86 -3.88
N THR A 83 -7.81 12.90 -2.59
CA THR A 83 -6.80 13.81 -2.05
C THR A 83 -5.47 13.07 -1.88
N TYR A 84 -4.43 13.54 -2.59
CA TYR A 84 -3.06 13.03 -2.53
C TYR A 84 -2.11 14.20 -2.35
N ASP A 85 -1.88 14.58 -1.09
CA ASP A 85 -1.08 15.74 -0.69
C ASP A 85 -0.24 15.43 0.56
N GLU A 86 0.44 16.44 1.09
CA GLU A 86 1.33 16.29 2.26
C GLU A 86 0.63 15.72 3.50
N THR A 87 -0.70 15.85 3.61
CA THR A 87 -1.47 15.36 4.75
C THR A 87 -1.87 13.90 4.63
N THR A 88 -1.99 13.37 3.42
CA THR A 88 -2.53 12.04 3.12
C THR A 88 -1.51 11.09 2.51
N ILE A 89 -0.50 11.59 1.79
CA ILE A 89 0.46 10.77 1.03
C ILE A 89 1.14 9.70 1.88
N TRP A 90 1.55 10.03 3.10
CA TRP A 90 2.22 9.08 3.98
C TRP A 90 1.35 7.86 4.30
N LEU A 91 0.05 8.10 4.49
CA LEU A 91 -0.90 7.04 4.82
C LEU A 91 -1.29 6.24 3.58
N ILE A 92 -1.49 6.90 2.43
CA ILE A 92 -1.83 6.26 1.16
C ILE A 92 -0.70 5.30 0.74
N GLU A 93 0.55 5.76 0.74
CA GLU A 93 1.72 4.93 0.43
C GLU A 93 1.92 3.80 1.45
N GLY A 94 1.72 4.12 2.73
CA GLY A 94 1.80 3.12 3.80
C GLY A 94 0.73 2.04 3.70
N LEU A 95 -0.48 2.39 3.29
CA LEU A 95 -1.58 1.43 3.06
C LEU A 95 -1.28 0.52 1.87
N ALA A 96 -0.73 1.06 0.78
CA ALA A 96 -0.35 0.26 -0.38
C ALA A 96 0.73 -0.78 -0.01
N ASP A 97 1.74 -0.37 0.77
CA ASP A 97 2.75 -1.28 1.29
C ASP A 97 2.22 -2.25 2.34
N TYR A 98 1.29 -1.82 3.19
CA TYR A 98 0.61 -2.70 4.14
C TYR A 98 -0.15 -3.82 3.43
N VAL A 99 -0.92 -3.49 2.38
CA VAL A 99 -1.70 -4.47 1.62
C VAL A 99 -0.80 -5.51 0.96
N ARG A 100 0.27 -5.10 0.27
CA ARG A 100 1.18 -6.07 -0.35
C ARG A 100 1.87 -6.98 0.66
N ASP A 101 2.21 -6.46 1.86
CA ASP A 101 2.77 -7.25 2.95
C ASP A 101 1.76 -8.29 3.47
N GLN A 102 0.50 -7.90 3.68
CA GLN A 102 -0.55 -8.80 4.12
C GLN A 102 -0.86 -9.91 3.09
N LEU A 103 -0.66 -9.64 1.81
CA LEU A 103 -0.77 -10.61 0.72
C LEU A 103 0.48 -11.51 0.58
N GLY A 104 1.49 -11.33 1.43
CA GLY A 104 2.71 -12.14 1.45
C GLY A 104 3.72 -11.78 0.36
N HIS A 105 3.64 -10.58 -0.19
CA HIS A 105 4.52 -10.09 -1.26
C HIS A 105 5.43 -8.94 -0.81
N ASP A 106 5.77 -8.91 0.47
CA ASP A 106 6.78 -8.00 1.00
C ASP A 106 8.15 -8.28 0.39
N ALA A 107 8.79 -7.26 -0.18
CA ALA A 107 10.10 -7.45 -0.79
C ALA A 107 11.20 -7.58 0.28
N PRO A 108 12.27 -8.37 0.04
CA PRO A 108 13.33 -8.56 1.03
C PRO A 108 13.99 -7.26 1.50
N TRP A 109 14.11 -6.25 0.63
CA TRP A 109 14.68 -4.94 1.00
C TRP A 109 13.77 -4.12 1.92
N THR A 110 12.47 -4.43 1.98
CA THR A 110 11.52 -3.73 2.84
C THR A 110 11.74 -4.03 4.32
N LYS A 111 12.44 -5.11 4.63
CA LYS A 111 12.78 -5.52 6.01
C LYS A 111 14.06 -4.87 6.54
N ALA A 112 14.86 -4.26 5.66
CA ALA A 112 16.22 -3.83 5.98
C ALA A 112 16.31 -2.45 6.65
N HIS A 113 15.29 -1.60 6.57
CA HIS A 113 15.36 -0.21 7.03
C HIS A 113 14.12 0.19 7.81
N PHE A 114 13.91 -0.48 8.94
CA PHE A 114 12.88 -0.08 9.88
C PHE A 114 13.40 1.09 10.73
N GLU A 115 12.76 2.26 10.60
CA GLU A 115 13.05 3.45 11.40
C GLU A 115 11.81 3.80 12.23
N PRO A 116 11.74 3.40 13.51
CA PRO A 116 10.56 3.60 14.35
C PRO A 116 10.10 5.05 14.45
N ASP A 117 11.07 5.99 14.50
CA ASP A 117 10.84 7.44 14.57
C ASP A 117 10.24 8.04 13.29
N LYS A 118 10.10 7.22 12.24
CA LYS A 118 9.51 7.60 10.94
C LYS A 118 8.18 6.91 10.66
N ALA A 119 7.41 6.56 11.69
CA ALA A 119 6.14 5.85 11.56
C ALA A 119 5.16 6.45 10.53
N THR A 120 5.25 7.76 10.28
CA THR A 120 4.42 8.50 9.32
C THR A 120 5.19 8.98 8.08
N ALA A 121 6.31 8.35 7.74
CA ALA A 121 7.12 8.73 6.57
C ALA A 121 6.64 8.09 5.24
N GLY A 122 5.62 7.28 5.29
CA GLY A 122 5.10 6.55 4.12
C GLY A 122 5.71 5.16 3.95
N TYR A 123 5.29 4.49 2.90
CA TYR A 123 5.80 3.19 2.46
C TYR A 123 5.91 2.15 3.59
N GLN A 124 7.00 1.40 3.61
CA GLN A 124 7.22 0.28 4.53
C GLN A 124 7.19 0.69 6.00
N THR A 125 7.76 1.86 6.33
CA THR A 125 7.82 2.33 7.71
C THR A 125 6.41 2.55 8.25
N THR A 126 5.56 3.18 7.44
CA THR A 126 4.13 3.33 7.77
C THR A 126 3.40 1.98 7.75
N ALA A 127 3.70 1.09 6.81
CA ALA A 127 3.09 -0.25 6.79
C ALA A 127 3.37 -1.04 8.08
N HIS A 128 4.59 -0.95 8.61
CA HIS A 128 4.94 -1.55 9.91
C HIS A 128 4.15 -0.94 11.08
N PHE A 129 4.01 0.39 11.09
CA PHE A 129 3.16 1.08 12.06
C PHE A 129 1.69 0.65 11.95
N LEU A 130 1.15 0.61 10.74
CA LEU A 130 -0.23 0.17 10.50
C LEU A 130 -0.47 -1.27 10.95
N ARG A 131 0.50 -2.17 10.76
CA ARG A 131 0.43 -3.55 11.25
C ARG A 131 0.38 -3.61 12.77
N HIS A 132 1.15 -2.75 13.47
CA HIS A 132 1.08 -2.64 14.92
C HIS A 132 -0.29 -2.13 15.37
N VAL A 133 -0.81 -1.08 14.74
CA VAL A 133 -2.13 -0.51 15.05
C VAL A 133 -3.23 -1.55 14.83
N GLU A 134 -3.23 -2.25 13.69
CA GLU A 134 -4.24 -3.27 13.37
C GLU A 134 -4.23 -4.45 14.35
N ARG A 135 -3.04 -4.88 14.80
CA ARG A 135 -2.91 -5.93 15.83
C ARG A 135 -3.56 -5.55 17.16
N ASN A 136 -3.41 -4.30 17.57
CA ASN A 136 -3.90 -3.81 18.86
C ASN A 136 -5.35 -3.33 18.79
N CYS A 137 -5.78 -2.83 17.64
CA CYS A 137 -7.11 -2.29 17.37
C CYS A 137 -7.61 -2.78 16.00
N PRO A 138 -8.10 -4.04 15.91
CA PRO A 138 -8.52 -4.63 14.63
C PRO A 138 -9.61 -3.84 13.92
N GLY A 139 -9.48 -3.73 12.58
CA GLY A 139 -10.38 -2.97 11.72
C GLY A 139 -10.00 -1.51 11.56
N THR A 140 -8.97 -1.02 12.24
CA THR A 140 -8.50 0.37 12.14
C THR A 140 -7.99 0.67 10.74
N VAL A 141 -7.14 -0.21 10.17
CA VAL A 141 -6.55 0.02 8.84
C VAL A 141 -7.62 0.14 7.77
N LYS A 142 -8.64 -0.72 7.81
CA LYS A 142 -9.77 -0.64 6.88
C LYS A 142 -10.53 0.69 7.01
N ARG A 143 -10.77 1.17 8.23
CA ARG A 143 -11.45 2.46 8.45
C ARG A 143 -10.62 3.66 7.99
N LEU A 144 -9.30 3.61 8.18
CA LEU A 144 -8.38 4.61 7.64
C LEU A 144 -8.46 4.67 6.11
N ALA A 145 -8.38 3.53 5.44
CA ALA A 145 -8.49 3.44 3.98
C ALA A 145 -9.85 3.96 3.49
N GLN A 146 -10.96 3.55 4.12
CA GLN A 146 -12.29 4.04 3.78
C GLN A 146 -12.43 5.55 3.94
N SER A 147 -11.80 6.15 4.95
CA SER A 147 -11.83 7.62 5.12
C SER A 147 -11.09 8.36 4.02
N LEU A 148 -9.99 7.78 3.50
CA LEU A 148 -9.28 8.33 2.34
C LEU A 148 -10.10 8.18 1.06
N ILE A 149 -10.72 7.03 0.83
CA ILE A 149 -11.60 6.78 -0.32
C ILE A 149 -12.78 7.77 -0.33
N ALA A 150 -13.36 8.04 0.84
CA ALA A 150 -14.51 8.95 1.00
C ALA A 150 -14.12 10.44 1.08
N ASP A 151 -12.82 10.77 0.99
CA ASP A 151 -12.30 12.15 1.17
C ASP A 151 -12.69 12.79 2.51
N THR A 152 -12.74 11.99 3.56
CA THR A 152 -13.11 12.41 4.92
C THR A 152 -12.00 12.20 5.94
N TYR A 153 -10.79 11.86 5.46
CA TYR A 153 -9.67 11.60 6.34
C TYR A 153 -9.33 12.83 7.19
N SER A 154 -9.17 12.56 8.47
CA SER A 154 -8.50 13.48 9.40
C SER A 154 -7.73 12.64 10.44
N PRO A 155 -6.66 13.17 11.07
CA PRO A 155 -5.92 12.45 12.11
C PRO A 155 -6.78 12.01 13.32
N ASP A 156 -7.94 12.63 13.54
CA ASP A 156 -8.85 12.27 14.62
C ASP A 156 -9.48 10.87 14.44
N ILE A 157 -9.40 10.29 13.25
CA ILE A 157 -9.86 8.92 13.02
C ILE A 157 -9.06 7.90 13.84
N PHE A 158 -7.78 8.18 14.12
CA PHE A 158 -6.99 7.33 15.04
C PHE A 158 -7.64 7.28 16.42
N ARG A 159 -8.04 8.44 16.97
CA ARG A 159 -8.74 8.48 18.27
C ARG A 159 -10.07 7.73 18.23
N GLN A 160 -10.82 7.83 17.14
CA GLN A 160 -12.08 7.12 16.99
C GLN A 160 -11.91 5.59 16.93
N CYS A 161 -10.81 5.12 16.35
CA CYS A 161 -10.53 3.70 16.17
C CYS A 161 -9.79 3.08 17.37
N THR A 162 -8.86 3.81 17.98
CA THR A 162 -7.92 3.27 18.97
C THR A 162 -8.14 3.83 20.39
N GLY A 163 -8.95 4.88 20.53
CA GLY A 163 -9.08 5.66 21.77
C GLY A 163 -8.00 6.74 21.95
N ASP A 164 -6.92 6.70 21.18
CA ASP A 164 -5.76 7.59 21.28
C ASP A 164 -5.53 8.40 19.99
N PRO A 165 -5.07 9.65 20.11
CA PRO A 165 -4.70 10.43 18.93
C PRO A 165 -3.43 9.87 18.28
N LEU A 166 -3.24 10.15 16.99
CA LEU A 166 -2.10 9.66 16.20
C LEU A 166 -0.74 9.79 16.89
N PRO A 167 -0.36 10.93 17.50
CA PRO A 167 0.94 11.02 18.18
C PRO A 167 1.12 10.02 19.33
N VAL A 168 0.05 9.68 20.06
CA VAL A 168 0.10 8.68 21.12
C VAL A 168 0.22 7.26 20.54
N CYS A 169 -0.49 6.97 19.43
CA CYS A 169 -0.35 5.70 18.72
C CYS A 169 1.09 5.50 18.21
N VAL A 170 1.71 6.55 17.68
CA VAL A 170 3.12 6.55 17.24
C VAL A 170 4.05 6.28 18.42
N SER A 171 3.93 7.04 19.52
CA SER A 171 4.80 6.84 20.69
C SER A 171 4.69 5.45 21.31
N ARG A 172 3.49 4.85 21.32
CA ARG A 172 3.34 3.44 21.76
C ARG A 172 4.03 2.47 20.82
N TYR A 173 3.87 2.68 19.52
CA TYR A 173 4.53 1.87 18.52
C TYR A 173 6.06 1.91 18.65
N GLU A 174 6.63 3.10 18.85
CA GLU A 174 8.07 3.30 19.09
C GLU A 174 8.54 2.57 20.36
N ALA A 175 7.75 2.66 21.45
CA ALA A 175 8.07 2.02 22.72
C ALA A 175 8.03 0.48 22.65
N ASP A 176 7.21 -0.08 21.77
CA ASP A 176 7.05 -1.52 21.59
C ASP A 176 8.10 -2.15 20.64
N GLN A 177 8.97 -1.31 20.04
CA GLN A 177 10.04 -1.84 19.20
C GLN A 177 11.20 -2.38 20.04
N PRO A 178 11.85 -3.47 19.60
CA PRO A 178 13.06 -3.96 20.27
C PRO A 178 14.12 -2.85 20.25
N THR A 179 14.61 -2.49 21.41
CA THR A 179 15.82 -1.65 21.53
C THR A 179 16.98 -2.35 20.84
N ALA A 180 17.59 -1.68 19.85
CA ALA A 180 18.73 -2.18 19.09
C ALA A 180 19.94 -2.45 19.97
#